data_d63e5096975f76c129867c97b6ca324d
#
_entry.id   d63e5096975f76c129867c97b6ca324d
#
_cell.length_a   1.000
_cell.length_b   1.000
_cell.length_c   1.000
_cell.angle_alpha   90.00
_cell.angle_beta   90.00
_cell.angle_gamma   90.00
#
_symmetry.space_group_name_H-M   'P 1'
#
loop_
_entity.id
_entity.type
_entity.pdbx_description
1 polymer ?
#
loop_
_entity_poly.entity_id
_entity_poly.type
_entity_poly.pdbx_seq_one_letter_code
_entity_poly.pdbx_strand_id
1 'polypeptide(L)'
;NKPKLWFYLPVDYWHNVEPLPTSFWTEEVDVIALPKADGIGSQLPAARGNIAYIGPVPERALGLDIAADKINPKGAIDYLHYYRSYKTDYELACMREAQKSAVNGHQAAHEAYLSGMSEFDINQAYLTATGHRDTDVPYSNIVALNEHASVLHYTKLDHRAPAELRSFLLDAGAEYNGYAADLTRTWAAHGDSDYAQLIKDVNEEQLALISTMKAGVSYVDYHVQFHQRIAKLLRKHQIVKDMSEEAMVENDLTGPFMPHGIGHPLGLQVHDVAGFMQDDSGTHLAAPAKYPYLRCTRVLQPRMVLTIEPGIYFI
;
A
#
# COMPACT_ATOMS: atom_id res chain seq x y z
N ASN A 1 -12.54 31.18 10.06
CA ASN A 1 -12.94 31.03 8.66
C ASN A 1 -12.86 29.56 8.31
N LYS A 2 -13.90 29.01 7.65
CA LYS A 2 -13.86 27.65 7.12
C LYS A 2 -12.86 27.58 5.96
N PRO A 3 -12.21 26.43 5.74
CA PRO A 3 -11.51 26.16 4.49
C PRO A 3 -12.45 26.32 3.29
N LYS A 4 -11.89 26.64 2.12
CA LYS A 4 -12.67 26.78 0.89
C LYS A 4 -12.30 25.65 -0.07
N LEU A 5 -13.31 24.99 -0.61
CA LEU A 5 -13.16 24.04 -1.72
C LEU A 5 -13.69 24.70 -2.99
N TRP A 6 -12.80 25.02 -3.93
CA TRP A 6 -13.21 25.42 -5.27
C TRP A 6 -13.38 24.17 -6.13
N PHE A 7 -14.63 23.80 -6.34
CA PHE A 7 -15.01 22.62 -7.07
C PHE A 7 -15.22 22.97 -8.55
N TYR A 8 -14.38 22.39 -9.44
CA TYR A 8 -14.51 22.60 -10.86
C TYR A 8 -15.77 21.91 -11.39
N LEU A 9 -16.74 22.71 -11.84
CA LEU A 9 -18.02 22.28 -12.32
C LEU A 9 -18.24 22.81 -13.75
N PRO A 10 -17.60 22.20 -14.78
CA PRO A 10 -17.73 22.65 -16.14
C PRO A 10 -19.13 22.39 -16.70
N VAL A 11 -19.50 23.12 -17.75
CA VAL A 11 -20.58 22.72 -18.63
C VAL A 11 -19.96 21.78 -19.68
N ASP A 12 -20.26 20.52 -19.63
CA ASP A 12 -19.75 19.50 -20.53
C ASP A 12 -20.89 18.75 -21.23
N TYR A 13 -20.83 18.67 -22.53
CA TYR A 13 -21.81 17.95 -23.33
C TYR A 13 -21.48 16.45 -23.44
N TRP A 14 -20.21 16.11 -23.37
CA TRP A 14 -19.74 14.75 -23.65
C TRP A 14 -19.57 13.87 -22.41
N HIS A 15 -19.45 14.48 -21.25
CA HIS A 15 -19.20 13.77 -20.02
C HIS A 15 -20.27 14.09 -18.98
N ASN A 16 -20.59 13.10 -18.16
CA ASN A 16 -21.38 13.35 -16.96
C ASN A 16 -20.55 14.19 -15.98
N VAL A 17 -21.09 15.35 -15.62
CA VAL A 17 -20.44 16.23 -14.66
C VAL A 17 -21.00 15.95 -13.29
N GLU A 18 -20.16 15.53 -12.37
CA GLU A 18 -20.55 15.25 -10.99
C GLU A 18 -21.12 16.51 -10.33
N PRO A 19 -22.23 16.41 -9.60
CA PRO A 19 -22.81 17.54 -8.89
C PRO A 19 -21.86 18.00 -7.76
N LEU A 20 -22.15 19.19 -7.20
CA LEU A 20 -21.44 19.63 -5.99
C LEU A 20 -21.59 18.57 -4.89
N PRO A 21 -20.49 18.29 -4.16
CA PRO A 21 -20.53 17.31 -3.09
C PRO A 21 -21.47 17.75 -1.96
N THR A 22 -22.19 16.79 -1.37
CA THR A 22 -23.15 17.00 -0.28
C THR A 22 -22.88 16.10 0.92
N SER A 23 -21.69 15.51 1.00
CA SER A 23 -21.28 14.63 2.10
C SER A 23 -21.12 15.40 3.42
N PHE A 24 -21.10 14.68 4.54
CA PHE A 24 -21.00 15.25 5.91
C PHE A 24 -19.86 16.28 6.08
N TRP A 25 -18.71 16.04 5.43
CA TRP A 25 -17.54 16.94 5.51
C TRP A 25 -17.78 18.31 4.85
N THR A 26 -18.80 18.44 3.98
CA THR A 26 -19.13 19.72 3.35
C THR A 26 -19.69 20.75 4.35
N GLU A 27 -20.10 20.30 5.53
CA GLU A 27 -20.48 21.18 6.62
C GLU A 27 -19.27 21.93 7.20
N GLU A 28 -18.06 21.40 7.03
CA GLU A 28 -16.81 21.96 7.56
C GLU A 28 -16.04 22.83 6.56
N VAL A 29 -16.47 22.90 5.30
CA VAL A 29 -15.82 23.67 4.23
C VAL A 29 -16.84 24.53 3.47
N ASP A 30 -16.39 25.67 2.93
CA ASP A 30 -17.18 26.46 2.00
C ASP A 30 -16.98 25.91 0.59
N VAL A 31 -17.98 25.20 0.03
CA VAL A 31 -17.93 24.65 -1.33
C VAL A 31 -18.36 25.71 -2.34
N ILE A 32 -17.46 26.04 -3.27
CA ILE A 32 -17.65 27.10 -4.26
C ILE A 32 -17.52 26.48 -5.67
N ALA A 33 -18.59 26.55 -6.47
CA ALA A 33 -18.54 26.09 -7.85
C ALA A 33 -17.66 27.01 -8.71
N LEU A 34 -16.76 26.41 -9.49
CA LEU A 34 -15.97 27.08 -10.51
C LEU A 34 -16.38 26.58 -11.89
N PRO A 35 -17.08 27.36 -12.72
CA PRO A 35 -17.45 26.96 -14.08
C PRO A 35 -16.25 26.92 -15.03
N LYS A 36 -15.15 27.57 -14.67
CA LYS A 36 -13.90 27.57 -15.43
C LYS A 36 -12.72 27.37 -14.48
N ALA A 37 -11.75 26.55 -14.88
CA ALA A 37 -10.58 26.22 -14.07
C ALA A 37 -9.68 27.44 -13.78
N ASP A 38 -9.61 28.41 -14.68
CA ASP A 38 -8.86 29.68 -14.54
C ASP A 38 -9.55 30.70 -13.62
N GLY A 39 -10.82 30.48 -13.28
CA GLY A 39 -11.60 31.35 -12.40
C GLY A 39 -11.06 31.49 -10.98
N ILE A 40 -10.21 30.56 -10.52
CA ILE A 40 -9.64 30.58 -9.18
C ILE A 40 -8.79 31.83 -8.92
N GLY A 41 -8.12 32.36 -9.95
CA GLY A 41 -7.27 33.56 -9.81
C GLY A 41 -7.99 34.77 -9.22
N SER A 42 -9.27 34.97 -9.58
CA SER A 42 -10.12 36.06 -9.06
C SER A 42 -10.61 35.82 -7.65
N GLN A 43 -10.55 34.60 -7.14
CA GLN A 43 -11.00 34.22 -5.80
C GLN A 43 -9.89 34.31 -4.74
N LEU A 44 -8.65 34.41 -5.18
CA LEU A 44 -7.51 34.52 -4.27
C LEU A 44 -7.30 35.97 -3.81
N PRO A 45 -6.72 36.20 -2.62
CA PRO A 45 -6.34 37.53 -2.16
C PRO A 45 -5.46 38.27 -3.17
N ALA A 46 -5.62 39.57 -3.34
CA ALA A 46 -4.79 40.38 -4.26
C ALA A 46 -3.30 40.34 -3.87
N ALA A 47 -2.99 40.34 -2.56
CA ALA A 47 -1.63 40.19 -2.06
C ALA A 47 -1.24 38.70 -2.02
N ARG A 48 -0.34 38.26 -2.90
CA ARG A 48 0.11 36.87 -3.02
C ARG A 48 1.25 36.48 -2.07
N GLY A 49 1.88 37.43 -1.40
CA GLY A 49 3.09 37.20 -0.58
C GLY A 49 2.93 36.16 0.55
N ASN A 50 1.72 35.98 1.05
CA ASN A 50 1.40 34.99 2.09
C ASN A 50 0.72 33.71 1.59
N ILE A 51 0.74 33.49 0.27
CA ILE A 51 0.17 32.29 -0.35
C ILE A 51 1.29 31.33 -0.70
N ALA A 52 1.15 30.07 -0.29
CA ALA A 52 1.93 28.97 -0.79
C ALA A 52 1.03 28.03 -1.62
N TYR A 53 1.62 27.41 -2.63
CA TYR A 53 0.97 26.39 -3.46
C TYR A 53 1.58 25.02 -3.17
N ILE A 54 0.75 24.01 -2.98
CA ILE A 54 1.14 22.61 -2.93
C ILE A 54 0.31 21.88 -4.00
N GLY A 55 0.98 21.29 -4.97
CA GLY A 55 0.31 20.58 -6.05
C GLY A 55 1.24 20.13 -7.17
N PRO A 56 0.70 19.28 -8.09
CA PRO A 56 1.51 18.62 -9.12
C PRO A 56 1.83 19.50 -10.34
N VAL A 57 1.24 20.71 -10.45
CA VAL A 57 1.38 21.57 -11.64
C VAL A 57 1.91 22.95 -11.23
N PRO A 58 3.24 23.10 -11.00
CA PRO A 58 3.88 24.35 -10.59
C PRO A 58 3.56 25.55 -11.49
N GLU A 59 3.40 25.33 -12.80
CA GLU A 59 3.13 26.34 -13.80
C GLU A 59 1.80 27.09 -13.53
N ARG A 60 0.81 26.40 -12.96
CA ARG A 60 -0.45 27.04 -12.54
C ARG A 60 -0.23 28.08 -11.44
N ALA A 61 0.66 27.75 -10.49
CA ALA A 61 0.98 28.66 -9.40
C ALA A 61 1.72 29.90 -9.90
N LEU A 62 2.67 29.74 -10.83
CA LEU A 62 3.37 30.85 -11.49
C LEU A 62 2.38 31.74 -12.26
N GLY A 63 1.43 31.16 -12.97
CA GLY A 63 0.35 31.89 -13.67
C GLY A 63 -0.62 32.64 -12.73
N LEU A 64 -0.58 32.34 -11.43
CA LEU A 64 -1.32 33.04 -10.37
C LEU A 64 -0.46 34.04 -9.58
N ASP A 65 0.72 34.38 -10.06
CA ASP A 65 1.68 35.29 -9.41
C ASP A 65 2.14 34.80 -8.00
N ILE A 66 2.18 33.48 -7.78
CA ILE A 66 2.76 32.89 -6.60
C ILE A 66 4.27 32.77 -6.78
N ALA A 67 5.05 33.31 -5.86
CA ALA A 67 6.51 33.33 -5.95
C ALA A 67 7.07 31.89 -5.96
N ALA A 68 8.14 31.66 -6.72
CA ALA A 68 8.73 30.32 -6.94
C ALA A 68 9.14 29.62 -5.64
N ASP A 69 9.64 30.37 -4.65
CA ASP A 69 10.02 29.85 -3.32
C ASP A 69 8.79 29.45 -2.45
N LYS A 70 7.58 29.81 -2.88
CA LYS A 70 6.31 29.45 -2.25
C LYS A 70 5.59 28.30 -2.97
N ILE A 71 6.18 27.74 -4.03
CA ILE A 71 5.64 26.61 -4.76
C ILE A 71 6.25 25.33 -4.19
N ASN A 72 5.39 24.44 -3.71
CA ASN A 72 5.78 23.18 -3.08
C ASN A 72 6.86 23.35 -2.00
N PRO A 73 6.67 24.26 -1.02
CA PRO A 73 7.70 24.54 -0.02
C PRO A 73 7.96 23.27 0.83
N LYS A 74 9.21 22.79 0.76
CA LYS A 74 9.62 21.50 1.36
C LYS A 74 9.19 21.35 2.82
N GLY A 75 9.40 22.37 3.65
CA GLY A 75 9.07 22.29 5.08
C GLY A 75 7.56 22.10 5.35
N ALA A 76 6.68 22.70 4.51
CA ALA A 76 5.25 22.47 4.64
C ALA A 76 4.84 21.06 4.19
N ILE A 77 5.45 20.57 3.11
CA ILE A 77 5.22 19.20 2.61
C ILE A 77 5.71 18.18 3.63
N ASP A 78 6.92 18.35 4.17
CA ASP A 78 7.47 17.46 5.18
C ASP A 78 6.57 17.40 6.42
N TYR A 79 6.13 18.55 6.91
CA TYR A 79 5.19 18.62 8.03
C TYR A 79 3.90 17.85 7.75
N LEU A 80 3.26 18.09 6.61
CA LEU A 80 2.02 17.42 6.23
C LEU A 80 2.23 15.90 6.05
N HIS A 81 3.31 15.48 5.40
CA HIS A 81 3.62 14.06 5.19
C HIS A 81 3.88 13.36 6.52
N TYR A 82 4.63 13.97 7.44
CA TYR A 82 4.92 13.38 8.73
C TYR A 82 3.65 13.11 9.54
N TYR A 83 2.75 14.10 9.63
CA TYR A 83 1.50 13.96 10.39
C TYR A 83 0.45 13.10 9.69
N ARG A 84 0.48 13.00 8.35
CA ARG A 84 -0.38 12.08 7.59
C ARG A 84 -0.13 10.61 7.96
N SER A 85 1.03 10.27 8.49
CA SER A 85 1.30 8.90 8.96
C SER A 85 0.48 8.51 10.19
N TYR A 86 -0.03 9.45 10.96
CA TYR A 86 -0.88 9.23 12.14
C TYR A 86 -2.36 9.33 11.76
N LYS A 87 -3.01 8.19 11.64
CA LYS A 87 -4.39 8.10 11.15
C LYS A 87 -5.39 8.58 12.18
N THR A 88 -6.36 9.39 11.75
CA THR A 88 -7.54 9.77 12.52
C THR A 88 -8.49 8.57 12.67
N ASP A 89 -9.53 8.70 13.53
CA ASP A 89 -10.52 7.63 13.67
C ASP A 89 -11.33 7.40 12.40
N TYR A 90 -11.60 8.48 11.63
CA TYR A 90 -12.24 8.40 10.33
C TYR A 90 -11.39 7.61 9.33
N GLU A 91 -10.10 7.93 9.21
CA GLU A 91 -9.18 7.23 8.32
C GLU A 91 -9.08 5.74 8.67
N LEU A 92 -8.97 5.41 9.96
CA LEU A 92 -8.95 4.02 10.43
C LEU A 92 -10.27 3.29 10.12
N ALA A 93 -11.41 3.99 10.18
CA ALA A 93 -12.70 3.41 9.80
C ALA A 93 -12.75 3.12 8.30
N CYS A 94 -12.31 4.06 7.45
CA CYS A 94 -12.23 3.85 5.99
C CYS A 94 -11.30 2.67 5.64
N MET A 95 -10.11 2.61 6.25
CA MET A 95 -9.18 1.51 6.03
C MET A 95 -9.75 0.15 6.44
N ARG A 96 -10.57 0.09 7.50
CA ARG A 96 -11.26 -1.16 7.90
C ARG A 96 -12.30 -1.59 6.87
N GLU A 97 -13.05 -0.65 6.29
CA GLU A 97 -14.01 -0.98 5.23
C GLU A 97 -13.29 -1.45 3.96
N ALA A 98 -12.19 -0.79 3.58
CA ALA A 98 -11.33 -1.25 2.48
C ALA A 98 -10.82 -2.68 2.72
N GLN A 99 -10.35 -3.00 3.94
CA GLN A 99 -9.91 -4.34 4.32
C GLN A 99 -11.04 -5.38 4.22
N LYS A 100 -12.26 -5.06 4.67
CA LYS A 100 -13.40 -5.98 4.54
C LYS A 100 -13.71 -6.27 3.07
N SER A 101 -13.70 -5.24 2.23
CA SER A 101 -13.89 -5.40 0.78
C SER A 101 -12.80 -6.31 0.19
N ALA A 102 -11.53 -6.06 0.49
CA ALA A 102 -10.43 -6.87 0.03
C ALA A 102 -10.55 -8.33 0.48
N VAL A 103 -10.95 -8.60 1.74
CA VAL A 103 -11.18 -9.97 2.24
C VAL A 103 -12.27 -10.68 1.44
N ASN A 104 -13.38 -10.00 1.11
CA ASN A 104 -14.43 -10.57 0.27
C ASN A 104 -13.90 -10.92 -1.13
N GLY A 105 -13.08 -10.04 -1.71
CA GLY A 105 -12.41 -10.28 -2.99
C GLY A 105 -11.48 -11.48 -2.94
N HIS A 106 -10.66 -11.61 -1.88
CA HIS A 106 -9.76 -12.76 -1.68
C HIS A 106 -10.53 -14.08 -1.55
N GLN A 107 -11.67 -14.09 -0.86
CA GLN A 107 -12.53 -15.28 -0.78
C GLN A 107 -13.06 -15.69 -2.14
N ALA A 108 -13.63 -14.76 -2.91
CA ALA A 108 -14.14 -15.03 -4.25
C ALA A 108 -13.05 -15.52 -5.22
N ALA A 109 -11.86 -14.90 -5.15
CA ALA A 109 -10.70 -15.31 -5.94
C ALA A 109 -10.22 -16.73 -5.58
N HIS A 110 -10.21 -17.08 -4.29
CA HIS A 110 -9.87 -18.42 -3.83
C HIS A 110 -10.89 -19.48 -4.31
N GLU A 111 -12.18 -19.16 -4.27
CA GLU A 111 -13.24 -20.04 -4.81
C GLU A 111 -13.09 -20.25 -6.33
N ALA A 112 -12.75 -19.20 -7.07
CA ALA A 112 -12.46 -19.25 -8.49
C ALA A 112 -11.23 -20.13 -8.78
N TYR A 113 -10.15 -19.99 -7.98
CA TYR A 113 -8.99 -20.86 -8.04
C TYR A 113 -9.36 -22.33 -7.83
N LEU A 114 -10.11 -22.66 -6.79
CA LEU A 114 -10.57 -24.03 -6.51
C LEU A 114 -11.44 -24.61 -7.63
N SER A 115 -12.09 -23.74 -8.41
CA SER A 115 -12.89 -24.11 -9.58
C SER A 115 -12.04 -24.32 -10.85
N GLY A 116 -10.72 -24.15 -10.77
CA GLY A 116 -9.80 -24.36 -11.89
C GLY A 116 -9.81 -23.23 -12.92
N MET A 117 -10.15 -21.99 -12.51
CA MET A 117 -10.20 -20.83 -13.39
C MET A 117 -8.80 -20.32 -13.76
N SER A 118 -8.71 -19.56 -14.85
CA SER A 118 -7.50 -18.86 -15.27
C SER A 118 -7.19 -17.66 -14.36
N GLU A 119 -5.94 -17.14 -14.40
CA GLU A 119 -5.56 -15.93 -13.65
C GLU A 119 -6.46 -14.75 -13.99
N PHE A 120 -6.80 -14.59 -15.28
CA PHE A 120 -7.72 -13.55 -15.73
C PHE A 120 -9.10 -13.70 -15.10
N ASP A 121 -9.68 -14.91 -15.12
CA ASP A 121 -11.03 -15.15 -14.57
C ASP A 121 -11.05 -15.00 -13.04
N ILE A 122 -9.97 -15.41 -12.36
CA ILE A 122 -9.79 -15.20 -10.91
C ILE A 122 -9.74 -13.70 -10.59
N ASN A 123 -9.03 -12.90 -11.40
CA ASN A 123 -9.02 -11.44 -11.24
C ASN A 123 -10.42 -10.84 -11.43
N GLN A 124 -11.20 -11.31 -12.43
CA GLN A 124 -12.57 -10.85 -12.62
C GLN A 124 -13.48 -11.21 -11.43
N ALA A 125 -13.28 -12.40 -10.82
CA ALA A 125 -14.02 -12.81 -9.63
C ALA A 125 -13.71 -11.87 -8.45
N TYR A 126 -12.43 -11.51 -8.25
CA TYR A 126 -11.99 -10.53 -7.26
C TYR A 126 -12.66 -9.16 -7.45
N LEU A 127 -12.54 -8.60 -8.66
CA LEU A 127 -13.10 -7.28 -9.00
C LEU A 127 -14.63 -7.25 -8.83
N THR A 128 -15.31 -8.32 -9.23
CA THR A 128 -16.77 -8.46 -9.07
C THR A 128 -17.15 -8.45 -7.60
N ALA A 129 -16.45 -9.21 -6.75
CA ALA A 129 -16.76 -9.34 -5.33
C ALA A 129 -16.47 -8.06 -4.54
N THR A 130 -15.46 -7.29 -4.95
CA THR A 130 -15.13 -6.00 -4.33
C THR A 130 -15.98 -4.85 -4.87
N GLY A 131 -16.66 -5.03 -6.03
CA GLY A 131 -17.39 -3.98 -6.73
C GLY A 131 -16.48 -2.93 -7.38
N HIS A 132 -15.19 -3.24 -7.60
CA HIS A 132 -14.23 -2.34 -8.22
C HIS A 132 -14.10 -2.65 -9.73
N ARG A 133 -13.85 -1.60 -10.51
CA ARG A 133 -13.28 -1.74 -11.84
C ARG A 133 -11.76 -1.90 -11.70
N ASP A 134 -11.10 -2.37 -12.74
CA ASP A 134 -9.64 -2.49 -12.78
C ASP A 134 -8.91 -1.14 -12.55
N THR A 135 -9.58 -0.03 -12.83
CA THR A 135 -9.08 1.33 -12.61
C THR A 135 -9.33 1.87 -11.19
N ASP A 136 -10.12 1.19 -10.39
CA ASP A 136 -10.55 1.66 -9.06
C ASP A 136 -9.76 0.97 -7.93
N VAL A 137 -9.04 -0.11 -8.24
CA VAL A 137 -8.19 -0.78 -7.27
C VAL A 137 -6.95 0.09 -6.93
N PRO A 138 -6.45 0.04 -5.69
CA PRO A 138 -5.35 0.89 -5.26
C PRO A 138 -4.02 0.56 -5.93
N TYR A 139 -3.87 -0.64 -6.48
CA TYR A 139 -2.75 -1.10 -7.31
C TYR A 139 -3.20 -2.26 -8.20
N SER A 140 -2.45 -2.54 -9.28
CA SER A 140 -2.75 -3.65 -10.17
C SER A 140 -2.64 -4.99 -9.43
N ASN A 141 -3.71 -5.77 -9.43
CA ASN A 141 -3.73 -7.06 -8.75
C ASN A 141 -2.66 -8.01 -9.32
N ILE A 142 -1.99 -8.75 -8.44
CA ILE A 142 -1.10 -9.85 -8.78
C ILE A 142 -1.88 -11.14 -8.52
N VAL A 143 -2.23 -11.84 -9.59
CA VAL A 143 -2.92 -13.13 -9.56
C VAL A 143 -2.00 -14.13 -10.22
N ALA A 144 -1.33 -14.95 -9.45
CA ALA A 144 -0.25 -15.78 -9.95
C ALA A 144 -0.48 -17.26 -9.61
N LEU A 145 -0.58 -18.08 -10.65
CA LEU A 145 -0.69 -19.53 -10.54
C LEU A 145 0.69 -20.17 -10.71
N ASN A 146 0.99 -21.14 -9.87
CA ASN A 146 2.20 -21.97 -9.92
C ASN A 146 3.49 -21.12 -9.91
N GLU A 147 4.38 -21.31 -10.90
CA GLU A 147 5.66 -20.62 -11.04
C GLU A 147 5.56 -19.12 -11.28
N HIS A 148 4.42 -18.61 -11.73
CA HIS A 148 4.22 -17.17 -11.86
C HIS A 148 4.32 -16.44 -10.51
N ALA A 149 4.05 -17.13 -9.40
CA ALA A 149 4.20 -16.61 -8.04
C ALA A 149 5.66 -16.31 -7.64
N SER A 150 6.66 -16.76 -8.42
CA SER A 150 8.07 -16.39 -8.20
C SER A 150 8.41 -14.98 -8.70
N VAL A 151 7.56 -14.39 -9.53
CA VAL A 151 7.74 -13.04 -10.07
C VAL A 151 7.02 -12.04 -9.15
N LEU A 152 7.78 -11.22 -8.41
CA LEU A 152 7.24 -10.35 -7.35
C LEU A 152 6.14 -9.39 -7.84
N HIS A 153 6.25 -8.87 -9.06
CA HIS A 153 5.25 -7.98 -9.65
C HIS A 153 4.67 -8.58 -10.94
N TYR A 154 4.10 -9.78 -10.83
CA TYR A 154 3.47 -10.46 -11.95
C TYR A 154 2.08 -9.87 -12.23
N THR A 155 1.89 -9.24 -13.38
CA THR A 155 0.64 -8.56 -13.77
C THR A 155 0.06 -9.04 -15.10
N LYS A 156 0.58 -10.14 -15.67
CA LYS A 156 0.22 -10.57 -17.03
C LYS A 156 -1.19 -11.15 -17.15
N LEU A 157 -1.68 -11.85 -16.14
CA LEU A 157 -3.01 -12.48 -16.09
C LEU A 157 -3.27 -13.42 -17.28
N ASP A 158 -2.74 -14.62 -17.26
CA ASP A 158 -2.97 -15.59 -18.32
C ASP A 158 -4.45 -15.97 -18.44
N HIS A 159 -4.96 -16.04 -19.68
CA HIS A 159 -6.35 -16.42 -19.99
C HIS A 159 -6.60 -17.92 -20.01
N ARG A 160 -5.58 -18.73 -19.82
CA ARG A 160 -5.69 -20.18 -19.76
C ARG A 160 -5.21 -20.68 -18.42
N ALA A 161 -6.05 -21.48 -17.76
CA ALA A 161 -5.63 -22.18 -16.57
C ALA A 161 -4.52 -23.20 -16.91
N PRO A 162 -3.50 -23.37 -16.04
CA PRO A 162 -2.50 -24.40 -16.22
C PRO A 162 -3.15 -25.80 -16.15
N ALA A 163 -2.54 -26.77 -16.82
CA ALA A 163 -3.04 -28.16 -16.82
C ALA A 163 -3.06 -28.78 -15.42
N GLU A 164 -2.16 -28.34 -14.55
CA GLU A 164 -2.06 -28.76 -13.16
C GLU A 164 -1.95 -27.52 -12.27
N LEU A 165 -2.84 -27.42 -11.29
CA LEU A 165 -2.79 -26.40 -10.24
C LEU A 165 -1.95 -26.92 -9.08
N ARG A 166 -0.90 -26.19 -8.70
CA ARG A 166 0.02 -26.50 -7.59
C ARG A 166 -0.04 -25.46 -6.49
N SER A 167 -0.17 -24.19 -6.88
CA SER A 167 -0.23 -23.07 -5.95
C SER A 167 -0.98 -21.89 -6.54
N PHE A 168 -1.44 -21.00 -5.67
CA PHE A 168 -2.07 -19.74 -6.02
C PHE A 168 -1.56 -18.65 -5.07
N LEU A 169 -1.04 -17.56 -5.61
CA LEU A 169 -0.72 -16.34 -4.91
C LEU A 169 -1.65 -15.23 -5.40
N LEU A 170 -2.27 -14.54 -4.47
CA LEU A 170 -3.05 -13.33 -4.72
C LEU A 170 -2.49 -12.20 -3.87
N ASP A 171 -2.06 -11.13 -4.53
CA ASP A 171 -1.76 -9.84 -3.92
C ASP A 171 -2.69 -8.81 -4.53
N ALA A 172 -3.70 -8.40 -3.76
CA ALA A 172 -4.78 -7.57 -4.25
C ALA A 172 -5.39 -6.75 -3.13
N GLY A 173 -5.61 -5.48 -3.43
CA GLY A 173 -6.19 -4.50 -2.52
C GLY A 173 -7.56 -4.01 -2.95
N ALA A 174 -8.22 -3.31 -2.06
CA ALA A 174 -9.46 -2.58 -2.32
C ALA A 174 -9.34 -1.15 -1.79
N GLU A 175 -10.24 -0.29 -2.21
CA GLU A 175 -10.30 1.09 -1.75
C GLU A 175 -11.63 1.39 -1.07
N TYR A 176 -11.61 2.28 -0.09
CA TYR A 176 -12.82 2.90 0.44
C TYR A 176 -12.56 4.35 0.80
N ASN A 177 -13.27 5.28 0.15
CA ASN A 177 -13.11 6.73 0.31
C ASN A 177 -11.65 7.22 0.17
N GLY A 178 -10.90 6.68 -0.80
CA GLY A 178 -9.51 7.01 -1.07
C GLY A 178 -8.49 6.27 -0.19
N TYR A 179 -8.92 5.43 0.76
CA TYR A 179 -8.01 4.69 1.64
C TYR A 179 -7.84 3.25 1.16
N ALA A 180 -6.59 2.83 1.04
CA ALA A 180 -6.22 1.54 0.51
C ALA A 180 -6.25 0.42 1.57
N ALA A 181 -6.61 -0.77 1.12
CA ALA A 181 -6.22 -2.06 1.69
C ALA A 181 -5.11 -2.68 0.83
N ASP A 182 -4.29 -3.50 1.45
CA ASP A 182 -3.18 -4.21 0.82
C ASP A 182 -3.06 -5.59 1.49
N LEU A 183 -3.37 -6.64 0.72
CA LEU A 183 -3.42 -8.01 1.22
C LEU A 183 -2.76 -8.98 0.25
N THR A 184 -1.87 -9.83 0.78
CA THR A 184 -1.31 -10.96 0.05
C THR A 184 -1.62 -12.27 0.74
N ARG A 185 -2.03 -13.28 -0.02
CA ARG A 185 -2.23 -14.66 0.44
C ARG A 185 -1.76 -15.66 -0.58
N THR A 186 -1.22 -16.76 -0.07
CA THR A 186 -0.76 -17.91 -0.88
C THR A 186 -1.47 -19.18 -0.43
N TRP A 187 -1.88 -20.01 -1.39
CA TRP A 187 -2.51 -21.30 -1.15
C TRP A 187 -1.77 -22.38 -1.94
N ALA A 188 -1.64 -23.57 -1.34
CA ALA A 188 -1.20 -24.78 -2.01
C ALA A 188 -2.43 -25.55 -2.51
N ALA A 189 -2.31 -26.21 -3.67
CA ALA A 189 -3.38 -27.06 -4.20
C ALA A 189 -3.62 -28.32 -3.33
N HIS A 190 -2.55 -28.81 -2.69
CA HIS A 190 -2.60 -29.98 -1.82
C HIS A 190 -2.26 -29.58 -0.38
N GLY A 191 -3.25 -29.68 0.52
CA GLY A 191 -3.14 -29.20 1.90
C GLY A 191 -2.21 -30.02 2.80
N ASP A 192 -1.80 -31.21 2.38
CA ASP A 192 -0.87 -32.13 3.06
C ASP A 192 0.57 -32.07 2.53
N SER A 193 0.85 -31.16 1.61
CA SER A 193 2.19 -31.00 1.02
C SER A 193 3.15 -30.26 1.95
N ASP A 194 4.46 -30.48 1.77
CA ASP A 194 5.51 -29.71 2.46
C ASP A 194 5.38 -28.22 2.18
N TYR A 195 4.91 -27.85 0.98
CA TYR A 195 4.66 -26.46 0.60
C TYR A 195 3.49 -25.84 1.39
N ALA A 196 2.40 -26.59 1.57
CA ALA A 196 1.29 -26.15 2.43
C ALA A 196 1.74 -25.95 3.88
N GLN A 197 2.60 -26.84 4.39
CA GLN A 197 3.15 -26.68 5.74
C GLN A 197 4.06 -25.46 5.84
N LEU A 198 4.88 -25.18 4.82
CA LEU A 198 5.72 -23.97 4.77
C LEU A 198 4.84 -22.69 4.80
N ILE A 199 3.78 -22.61 3.98
CA ILE A 199 2.84 -21.49 3.96
C ILE A 199 2.25 -21.28 5.36
N LYS A 200 1.80 -22.34 6.01
CA LYS A 200 1.25 -22.27 7.37
C LYS A 200 2.28 -21.74 8.36
N ASP A 201 3.50 -22.25 8.30
CA ASP A 201 4.56 -21.84 9.22
C ASP A 201 4.98 -20.38 9.01
N VAL A 202 5.03 -19.88 7.76
CA VAL A 202 5.27 -18.46 7.46
C VAL A 202 4.17 -17.60 8.06
N ASN A 203 2.90 -18.00 7.93
CA ASN A 203 1.78 -17.28 8.53
C ASN A 203 1.86 -17.27 10.08
N GLU A 204 2.24 -18.38 10.69
CA GLU A 204 2.42 -18.45 12.16
C GLU A 204 3.54 -17.50 12.62
N GLU A 205 4.68 -17.44 11.92
CA GLU A 205 5.78 -16.54 12.25
C GLU A 205 5.42 -15.06 11.96
N GLN A 206 4.61 -14.77 10.94
CA GLN A 206 4.05 -13.44 10.70
C GLN A 206 3.17 -12.98 11.88
N LEU A 207 2.20 -13.81 12.29
CA LEU A 207 1.31 -13.50 13.40
C LEU A 207 2.09 -13.37 14.74
N ALA A 208 3.10 -14.22 14.93
CA ALA A 208 3.98 -14.14 16.11
C ALA A 208 4.77 -12.81 16.10
N LEU A 209 5.29 -12.35 14.96
CA LEU A 209 5.93 -11.04 14.87
C LEU A 209 4.94 -9.92 15.22
N ILE A 210 3.78 -9.90 14.56
CA ILE A 210 2.73 -8.89 14.77
C ILE A 210 2.36 -8.79 16.26
N SER A 211 2.24 -9.93 16.97
CA SER A 211 1.91 -9.95 18.40
C SER A 211 2.95 -9.28 19.30
N THR A 212 4.18 -9.13 18.83
CA THR A 212 5.27 -8.45 19.57
C THR A 212 5.39 -6.97 19.23
N MET A 213 4.70 -6.50 18.20
CA MET A 213 4.83 -5.12 17.72
C MET A 213 4.23 -4.12 18.71
N LYS A 214 4.97 -3.05 18.98
CA LYS A 214 4.57 -2.00 19.92
C LYS A 214 5.19 -0.67 19.55
N ALA A 215 4.58 0.41 20.01
CA ALA A 215 5.15 1.76 19.91
C ALA A 215 6.51 1.84 20.61
N GLY A 216 7.39 2.69 20.10
CA GLY A 216 8.74 2.91 20.64
C GLY A 216 9.80 1.99 20.06
N VAL A 217 9.46 1.02 19.21
CA VAL A 217 10.41 0.11 18.54
C VAL A 217 10.59 0.51 17.08
N SER A 218 11.79 0.42 16.56
CA SER A 218 12.10 0.71 15.15
C SER A 218 11.50 -0.36 14.24
N TYR A 219 10.93 0.07 13.10
CA TYR A 219 10.44 -0.86 12.09
C TYR A 219 11.58 -1.69 11.45
N VAL A 220 12.79 -1.14 11.43
CA VAL A 220 14.00 -1.88 11.02
C VAL A 220 14.25 -3.10 11.90
N ASP A 221 14.04 -2.98 13.21
CA ASP A 221 14.24 -4.10 14.14
C ASP A 221 13.27 -5.26 13.85
N TYR A 222 12.03 -4.97 13.48
CA TYR A 222 11.05 -5.99 13.08
C TYR A 222 11.43 -6.66 11.76
N HIS A 223 11.99 -5.91 10.81
CA HIS A 223 12.53 -6.48 9.58
C HIS A 223 13.67 -7.46 9.87
N VAL A 224 14.63 -7.07 10.70
CA VAL A 224 15.74 -7.95 11.11
C VAL A 224 15.23 -9.19 11.84
N GLN A 225 14.29 -9.02 12.79
CA GLN A 225 13.66 -10.15 13.49
C GLN A 225 12.97 -11.11 12.53
N PHE A 226 12.37 -10.62 11.42
CA PHE A 226 11.76 -11.53 10.48
C PHE A 226 12.79 -12.29 9.66
N HIS A 227 13.92 -11.72 9.29
CA HIS A 227 15.04 -12.48 8.69
C HIS A 227 15.54 -13.61 9.59
N GLN A 228 15.59 -13.40 10.92
CA GLN A 228 15.89 -14.47 11.87
C GLN A 228 14.84 -15.60 11.84
N ARG A 229 13.54 -15.24 11.71
CA ARG A 229 12.44 -16.21 11.57
C ARG A 229 12.51 -16.95 10.24
N ILE A 230 12.90 -16.29 9.15
CA ILE A 230 13.15 -16.96 7.85
C ILE A 230 14.28 -17.99 8.01
N ALA A 231 15.40 -17.64 8.62
CA ALA A 231 16.50 -18.58 8.85
C ALA A 231 16.03 -19.84 9.59
N LYS A 232 15.23 -19.66 10.64
CA LYS A 232 14.58 -20.75 11.38
C LYS A 232 13.69 -21.62 10.48
N LEU A 233 12.85 -21.01 9.62
CA LEU A 233 11.99 -21.72 8.68
C LEU A 233 12.78 -22.49 7.64
N LEU A 234 13.80 -21.87 7.03
CA LEU A 234 14.69 -22.51 6.05
C LEU A 234 15.34 -23.76 6.64
N ARG A 235 15.75 -23.72 7.91
CA ARG A 235 16.32 -24.86 8.62
C ARG A 235 15.27 -25.92 8.97
N LYS A 236 14.11 -25.50 9.50
CA LYS A 236 12.99 -26.39 9.85
C LYS A 236 12.53 -27.24 8.66
N HIS A 237 12.40 -26.61 7.50
CA HIS A 237 11.98 -27.24 6.25
C HIS A 237 13.12 -27.89 5.46
N GLN A 238 14.32 -27.95 6.05
CA GLN A 238 15.51 -28.57 5.43
C GLN A 238 15.91 -27.98 4.06
N ILE A 239 15.51 -26.73 3.81
CA ILE A 239 15.89 -25.97 2.61
C ILE A 239 17.38 -25.63 2.69
N VAL A 240 17.86 -25.20 3.88
CA VAL A 240 19.26 -25.00 4.20
C VAL A 240 19.63 -25.92 5.38
N LYS A 241 20.61 -26.82 5.18
CA LYS A 241 20.94 -27.87 6.16
C LYS A 241 22.22 -27.61 6.94
N ASP A 242 23.23 -27.07 6.29
CA ASP A 242 24.63 -27.08 6.78
C ASP A 242 25.08 -25.73 7.34
N MET A 243 24.14 -24.88 7.78
CA MET A 243 24.43 -23.56 8.33
C MET A 243 23.54 -23.27 9.54
N SER A 244 24.08 -22.58 10.56
CA SER A 244 23.28 -22.12 11.69
C SER A 244 22.37 -20.95 11.28
N GLU A 245 21.30 -20.69 12.04
CA GLU A 245 20.34 -19.62 11.79
C GLU A 245 21.04 -18.25 11.84
N GLU A 246 21.93 -18.05 12.81
CA GLU A 246 22.74 -16.85 12.97
C GLU A 246 23.65 -16.62 11.74
N ALA A 247 24.35 -17.67 11.31
CA ALA A 247 25.24 -17.59 10.16
C ALA A 247 24.47 -17.32 8.85
N MET A 248 23.23 -17.81 8.69
CA MET A 248 22.38 -17.48 7.54
C MET A 248 22.08 -16.00 7.48
N VAL A 249 21.76 -15.38 8.61
CA VAL A 249 21.45 -13.93 8.68
C VAL A 249 22.73 -13.10 8.51
N GLU A 250 23.82 -13.47 9.16
CA GLU A 250 25.10 -12.75 9.06
C GLU A 250 25.65 -12.74 7.64
N ASN A 251 25.57 -13.86 6.93
CA ASN A 251 26.04 -14.00 5.54
C ASN A 251 24.98 -13.62 4.49
N ASP A 252 23.88 -12.99 4.90
CA ASP A 252 22.79 -12.53 4.02
C ASP A 252 22.13 -13.65 3.19
N LEU A 253 22.18 -14.90 3.65
CA LEU A 253 21.53 -16.02 2.93
C LEU A 253 20.00 -15.90 2.92
N THR A 254 19.41 -15.18 3.88
CA THR A 254 17.97 -14.97 3.94
C THR A 254 17.47 -13.88 2.97
N GLY A 255 18.35 -12.99 2.49
CA GLY A 255 18.03 -11.93 1.54
C GLY A 255 17.47 -12.45 0.21
N PRO A 256 18.10 -13.43 -0.47
CA PRO A 256 17.53 -14.01 -1.69
C PRO A 256 16.14 -14.62 -1.53
N PHE A 257 15.80 -15.17 -0.34
CA PHE A 257 14.48 -15.72 -0.07
C PHE A 257 13.43 -14.66 0.27
N MET A 258 13.83 -13.53 0.84
CA MET A 258 12.97 -12.35 1.06
C MET A 258 13.72 -11.08 0.60
N PRO A 259 13.69 -10.77 -0.70
CA PRO A 259 14.46 -9.67 -1.27
C PRO A 259 13.85 -8.30 -1.03
N HIS A 260 12.64 -8.20 -0.51
CA HIS A 260 11.92 -6.96 -0.23
C HIS A 260 11.87 -6.63 1.27
N GLY A 261 11.37 -5.44 1.61
CA GLY A 261 11.12 -5.05 3.01
C GLY A 261 9.99 -5.85 3.64
N ILE A 262 9.97 -5.90 4.98
CA ILE A 262 8.86 -6.56 5.72
C ILE A 262 7.51 -5.87 5.49
N GLY A 263 7.48 -4.69 4.88
CA GLY A 263 6.28 -3.90 4.60
C GLY A 263 6.55 -2.40 4.53
N HIS A 264 5.50 -1.62 4.59
CA HIS A 264 5.51 -0.18 4.37
C HIS A 264 4.35 0.52 5.09
N PRO A 265 4.38 1.87 5.23
CA PRO A 265 3.20 2.64 5.62
C PRO A 265 2.07 2.48 4.61
N LEU A 266 0.82 2.45 5.10
CA LEU A 266 -0.40 2.30 4.32
C LEU A 266 -1.39 3.42 4.68
N GLY A 267 -2.13 3.95 3.70
CA GLY A 267 -3.11 4.99 3.93
C GLY A 267 -3.83 5.42 2.66
N LEU A 268 -3.78 6.72 2.32
CA LEU A 268 -4.28 7.26 1.04
C LEU A 268 -3.46 6.75 -0.17
N GLN A 269 -2.27 6.28 0.08
CA GLN A 269 -1.46 5.57 -0.90
C GLN A 269 -1.14 4.19 -0.36
N VAL A 270 -0.98 3.21 -1.24
CA VAL A 270 -0.55 1.85 -0.87
C VAL A 270 0.83 1.93 -0.21
N HIS A 271 1.82 2.48 -0.91
CA HIS A 271 3.08 2.89 -0.30
C HIS A 271 2.94 4.34 0.19
N ASP A 272 2.43 4.50 1.42
CA ASP A 272 2.14 5.82 1.94
C ASP A 272 3.42 6.58 2.31
N VAL A 273 3.29 7.90 2.43
CA VAL A 273 4.40 8.82 2.69
C VAL A 273 5.00 8.68 4.09
N ALA A 274 6.13 9.34 4.32
CA ALA A 274 6.82 9.47 5.61
C ALA A 274 7.48 8.21 6.17
N GLY A 275 7.61 7.12 5.40
CA GLY A 275 8.28 5.89 5.87
C GLY A 275 9.73 6.09 6.36
N PHE A 276 10.44 7.07 5.81
CA PHE A 276 11.83 7.40 6.16
C PHE A 276 11.98 8.67 7.01
N MET A 277 10.88 9.33 7.38
CA MET A 277 10.94 10.60 8.11
C MET A 277 11.00 10.35 9.63
N GLN A 278 11.98 10.96 10.29
CA GLN A 278 12.16 10.82 11.74
C GLN A 278 11.43 11.91 12.53
N ASP A 279 11.20 13.06 11.90
CA ASP A 279 10.51 14.22 12.48
C ASP A 279 9.73 15.01 11.42
N ASP A 280 8.98 16.01 11.85
CA ASP A 280 8.15 16.88 11.01
C ASP A 280 8.94 17.95 10.24
N SER A 281 10.23 18.08 10.49
CA SER A 281 11.16 18.91 9.70
C SER A 281 11.74 18.18 8.48
N GLY A 282 11.41 16.89 8.32
CA GLY A 282 11.83 16.08 7.19
C GLY A 282 13.22 15.46 7.34
N THR A 283 13.69 15.27 8.57
CA THR A 283 14.91 14.49 8.81
C THR A 283 14.73 13.08 8.26
N HIS A 284 15.58 12.70 7.31
CA HIS A 284 15.47 11.45 6.57
C HIS A 284 16.48 10.42 7.09
N LEU A 285 15.98 9.22 7.43
CA LEU A 285 16.82 8.05 7.74
C LEU A 285 16.61 7.01 6.62
N ALA A 286 17.63 6.84 5.80
CA ALA A 286 17.60 5.87 4.71
C ALA A 286 17.52 4.42 5.23
N ALA A 287 17.05 3.52 4.39
CA ALA A 287 17.11 2.09 4.66
C ALA A 287 18.57 1.64 4.85
N PRO A 288 18.84 0.70 5.76
CA PRO A 288 20.17 0.12 5.92
C PRO A 288 20.69 -0.45 4.59
N ALA A 289 21.98 -0.30 4.31
CA ALA A 289 22.59 -0.78 3.07
C ALA A 289 22.39 -2.29 2.83
N LYS A 290 22.27 -3.08 3.90
CA LYS A 290 21.94 -4.51 3.85
C LYS A 290 20.50 -4.77 3.40
N TYR A 291 19.58 -3.82 3.61
CA TYR A 291 18.14 -3.96 3.32
C TYR A 291 17.64 -2.79 2.47
N PRO A 292 18.17 -2.63 1.24
CA PRO A 292 17.93 -1.43 0.42
C PRO A 292 16.47 -1.25 -0.01
N TYR A 293 15.69 -2.32 0.00
CA TYR A 293 14.27 -2.31 -0.38
C TYR A 293 13.30 -2.14 0.80
N LEU A 294 13.82 -1.95 2.02
CA LEU A 294 12.97 -1.62 3.16
C LEU A 294 12.35 -0.23 2.97
N ARG A 295 11.03 -0.11 3.15
CA ARG A 295 10.28 1.13 2.87
C ARG A 295 9.90 1.93 4.12
N CYS A 296 10.32 1.48 5.30
CA CYS A 296 10.09 2.20 6.55
C CYS A 296 11.26 2.01 7.52
N THR A 297 11.76 3.12 8.06
CA THR A 297 12.82 3.14 9.07
C THR A 297 12.37 3.84 10.35
N ARG A 298 11.09 4.20 10.44
CA ARG A 298 10.55 4.92 11.59
C ARG A 298 10.50 4.08 12.84
N VAL A 299 10.61 4.76 13.96
CA VAL A 299 10.16 4.25 15.26
C VAL A 299 8.63 4.28 15.26
N LEU A 300 8.01 3.14 15.55
CA LEU A 300 6.56 3.01 15.55
C LEU A 300 5.92 3.88 16.63
N GLN A 301 4.81 4.49 16.26
CA GLN A 301 3.98 5.31 17.16
C GLN A 301 2.52 4.87 17.06
N PRO A 302 1.71 5.15 18.09
CA PRO A 302 0.26 4.90 18.01
C PRO A 302 -0.36 5.58 16.79
N ARG A 303 -1.36 4.94 16.18
CA ARG A 303 -2.11 5.38 15.00
C ARG A 303 -1.35 5.33 13.67
N MET A 304 -0.12 4.86 13.63
CA MET A 304 0.52 4.46 12.39
C MET A 304 -0.10 3.15 11.89
N VAL A 305 -0.33 3.06 10.58
CA VAL A 305 -0.79 1.83 9.92
C VAL A 305 0.28 1.41 8.93
N LEU A 306 0.67 0.14 9.02
CA LEU A 306 1.73 -0.46 8.20
C LEU A 306 1.29 -1.85 7.75
N THR A 307 1.80 -2.30 6.63
CA THR A 307 1.72 -3.70 6.21
C THR A 307 2.77 -4.53 6.95
N ILE A 308 2.52 -5.82 7.10
CA ILE A 308 3.49 -6.86 7.48
C ILE A 308 3.30 -8.01 6.50
N GLU A 309 4.16 -8.10 5.53
CA GLU A 309 4.01 -8.88 4.30
C GLU A 309 5.23 -9.77 4.01
N PRO A 310 5.63 -10.64 4.94
CA PRO A 310 6.76 -11.51 4.70
C PRO A 310 6.45 -12.54 3.61
N GLY A 311 7.48 -12.92 2.86
CA GLY A 311 7.41 -13.99 1.87
C GLY A 311 8.68 -14.83 1.85
N ILE A 312 8.57 -16.06 1.32
CA ILE A 312 9.71 -16.91 0.96
C ILE A 312 9.57 -17.26 -0.51
N TYR A 313 10.51 -16.80 -1.32
CA TYR A 313 10.50 -16.96 -2.77
C TYR A 313 11.50 -18.02 -3.23
N PHE A 314 11.07 -18.83 -4.19
CA PHE A 314 11.87 -19.84 -4.88
C PHE A 314 11.88 -19.47 -6.36
N ILE A 315 13.03 -19.05 -6.88
CA ILE A 315 13.22 -18.55 -8.25
C ILE A 315 14.06 -19.57 -9.03
#